data_bc8990b1b6a29582017aa949e0e90ec1
#
_entry.id   bc8990b1b6a29582017aa949e0e90ec1
#
_cell.length_a   1.000
_cell.length_b   1.000
_cell.length_c   1.000
_cell.angle_alpha   90.00
_cell.angle_beta   90.00
_cell.angle_gamma   90.00
#
_symmetry.space_group_name_H-M   'P 1'
#
loop_
_entity.id
_entity.type
_entity.pdbx_description
1 polymer ?
#
loop_
_entity_poly.entity_id
_entity_poly.type
_entity_poly.pdbx_seq_one_letter_code
_entity_poly.pdbx_strand_id
1 'polypeptide(L)'
;MMSNQKLTPVFIRQKPFLVNLNAWLFLLLLVAFTTGCSNKDDKLPILGQREAVTKTVDGKEVVDSVYHRIPDFKFVSQYGDTVTARALDNKIYVADFFFTTCPTICPKMKTQLKRVYDKFKGNPDVMLLSHTIDPEHDSVAVLKEFATGLGVTDRQWLFVTGPREDIYEIGQNSYMVTAQEDQSAPGGVVHSGAFILVDKEKHIRGVYDGTTEEGVNKLMADMDKLLRESQS
;
A
#
# COMPACT_ATOMS: atom_id res chain seq x y z
N MET A 1 -50.59 -82.46 -16.42
CA MET A 1 -51.20 -81.30 -17.07
C MET A 1 -50.27 -80.10 -16.85
N MET A 2 -49.39 -79.79 -17.84
CA MET A 2 -48.45 -78.74 -17.76
C MET A 2 -48.96 -77.53 -18.59
N SER A 3 -49.26 -76.42 -17.96
CA SER A 3 -49.71 -75.19 -18.62
C SER A 3 -48.49 -74.38 -19.08
N ASN A 4 -48.36 -74.21 -20.39
CA ASN A 4 -47.37 -73.41 -21.04
C ASN A 4 -47.80 -71.91 -21.03
N GLN A 5 -47.18 -71.08 -20.20
CA GLN A 5 -47.33 -69.62 -20.28
C GLN A 5 -46.29 -69.09 -21.25
N LYS A 6 -46.76 -68.52 -22.34
CA LYS A 6 -45.97 -67.79 -23.32
C LYS A 6 -45.63 -66.38 -22.76
N LEU A 7 -44.37 -66.13 -22.57
CA LEU A 7 -43.85 -64.77 -22.28
C LEU A 7 -43.79 -63.95 -23.58
N THR A 8 -44.53 -62.89 -23.63
CA THR A 8 -44.44 -61.88 -24.70
C THR A 8 -43.34 -60.90 -24.41
N PRO A 9 -42.43 -60.57 -25.35
CA PRO A 9 -41.40 -59.59 -25.13
C PRO A 9 -41.96 -58.15 -25.13
N VAL A 10 -41.71 -57.39 -24.07
CA VAL A 10 -42.02 -55.96 -23.98
C VAL A 10 -40.97 -55.17 -24.80
N PHE A 11 -41.37 -54.65 -25.93
CA PHE A 11 -40.55 -53.77 -26.74
C PHE A 11 -40.54 -52.38 -26.11
N ILE A 12 -39.46 -52.02 -25.42
CA ILE A 12 -39.23 -50.65 -24.93
C ILE A 12 -38.84 -49.80 -26.12
N ARG A 13 -39.76 -48.98 -26.57
CA ARG A 13 -39.55 -48.00 -27.67
C ARG A 13 -38.72 -46.83 -27.09
N GLN A 14 -37.40 -46.85 -27.29
CA GLN A 14 -36.56 -45.71 -27.03
C GLN A 14 -36.91 -44.57 -28.01
N LYS A 15 -37.40 -43.45 -27.46
CA LYS A 15 -37.57 -42.23 -28.22
C LYS A 15 -36.18 -41.65 -28.53
N PRO A 16 -35.88 -41.26 -29.80
CA PRO A 16 -34.64 -40.57 -30.10
C PRO A 16 -34.61 -39.21 -29.34
N PHE A 17 -33.58 -39.01 -28.53
CA PHE A 17 -33.33 -37.74 -27.86
C PHE A 17 -32.84 -36.77 -28.93
N LEU A 18 -33.80 -36.08 -29.60
CA LEU A 18 -33.50 -34.96 -30.50
C LEU A 18 -32.89 -33.84 -29.64
N VAL A 19 -31.56 -33.87 -29.51
CA VAL A 19 -30.82 -32.80 -28.92
C VAL A 19 -31.09 -31.54 -29.76
N ASN A 20 -31.89 -30.62 -29.23
CA ASN A 20 -32.27 -29.39 -29.89
C ASN A 20 -31.00 -28.57 -30.16
N LEU A 21 -30.57 -28.52 -31.41
CA LEU A 21 -29.39 -27.74 -31.86
C LEU A 21 -29.46 -26.26 -31.36
N ASN A 22 -30.69 -25.75 -31.24
CA ASN A 22 -30.96 -24.42 -30.71
C ASN A 22 -30.61 -24.30 -29.18
N ALA A 23 -30.74 -25.37 -28.39
CA ALA A 23 -30.38 -25.38 -26.98
C ALA A 23 -28.85 -25.30 -26.79
N TRP A 24 -28.08 -25.94 -27.67
CA TRP A 24 -26.61 -25.82 -27.65
C TRP A 24 -26.13 -24.46 -28.13
N LEU A 25 -26.80 -23.84 -29.10
CA LEU A 25 -26.52 -22.47 -29.52
C LEU A 25 -26.80 -21.46 -28.38
N PHE A 26 -27.90 -21.64 -27.64
CA PHE A 26 -28.21 -20.81 -26.47
C PHE A 26 -27.19 -21.00 -25.34
N LEU A 27 -26.73 -22.21 -25.08
CA LEU A 27 -25.73 -22.51 -24.08
C LEU A 27 -24.36 -21.90 -24.44
N LEU A 28 -23.95 -21.96 -25.71
CA LEU A 28 -22.73 -21.32 -26.22
C LEU A 28 -22.82 -19.80 -26.20
N LEU A 29 -23.98 -19.19 -26.45
CA LEU A 29 -24.18 -17.77 -26.30
C LEU A 29 -24.11 -17.31 -24.83
N LEU A 30 -24.65 -18.10 -23.91
CA LEU A 30 -24.60 -17.79 -22.47
C LEU A 30 -23.16 -17.83 -21.92
N VAL A 31 -22.31 -18.74 -22.40
CA VAL A 31 -20.89 -18.83 -22.01
C VAL A 31 -20.08 -17.67 -22.58
N ALA A 32 -20.44 -17.13 -23.76
CA ALA A 32 -19.75 -15.99 -24.37
C ALA A 32 -19.97 -14.66 -23.61
N PHE A 33 -21.02 -14.54 -22.79
CA PHE A 33 -21.31 -13.34 -21.99
C PHE A 33 -20.58 -13.29 -20.64
N THR A 34 -19.88 -14.35 -20.21
CA THR A 34 -19.16 -14.37 -18.93
C THR A 34 -17.68 -13.95 -19.04
N THR A 35 -17.17 -13.68 -20.23
CA THR A 35 -15.81 -13.20 -20.44
C THR A 35 -15.80 -11.71 -20.71
N GLY A 36 -15.86 -10.87 -19.65
CA GLY A 36 -15.70 -9.47 -19.93
C GLY A 36 -16.09 -8.48 -18.87
N CYS A 37 -15.50 -8.56 -17.71
CA CYS A 37 -15.20 -7.38 -16.92
C CYS A 37 -13.82 -7.58 -16.32
N SER A 38 -12.79 -7.46 -17.13
CA SER A 38 -11.48 -7.07 -16.65
C SER A 38 -11.61 -5.60 -16.25
N ASN A 39 -11.75 -5.33 -14.95
CA ASN A 39 -11.71 -3.98 -14.41
C ASN A 39 -10.37 -3.33 -14.80
N LYS A 40 -10.42 -2.50 -15.83
CA LYS A 40 -9.28 -1.71 -16.33
C LYS A 40 -8.86 -0.61 -15.33
N ASP A 41 -9.63 -0.43 -14.24
CA ASP A 41 -9.46 0.66 -13.25
C ASP A 41 -9.11 0.16 -11.85
N ASP A 42 -8.34 -0.91 -11.75
CA ASP A 42 -7.90 -1.40 -10.43
C ASP A 42 -6.61 -0.72 -9.92
N LYS A 43 -6.27 0.48 -10.42
CA LYS A 43 -5.13 1.26 -9.90
C LYS A 43 -5.49 2.00 -8.64
N LEU A 44 -4.52 2.09 -7.72
CA LEU A 44 -4.68 2.92 -6.52
C LEU A 44 -4.76 4.40 -6.91
N PRO A 45 -5.60 5.21 -6.24
CA PRO A 45 -5.67 6.64 -6.51
C PRO A 45 -4.34 7.32 -6.18
N ILE A 46 -4.05 8.44 -6.83
CA ILE A 46 -3.03 9.39 -6.40
C ILE A 46 -3.72 10.40 -5.49
N LEU A 47 -3.23 10.53 -4.27
CA LEU A 47 -3.75 11.45 -3.25
C LEU A 47 -2.95 12.76 -3.23
N GLY A 48 -3.56 13.82 -2.73
CA GLY A 48 -2.94 15.13 -2.60
C GLY A 48 -3.49 16.16 -3.57
N GLN A 49 -2.97 17.38 -3.46
CA GLN A 49 -3.40 18.49 -4.29
C GLN A 49 -2.96 18.27 -5.75
N ARG A 50 -3.78 18.77 -6.67
CA ARG A 50 -3.44 18.81 -8.10
C ARG A 50 -3.31 20.26 -8.50
N GLU A 51 -2.19 20.61 -9.11
CA GLU A 51 -1.98 21.93 -9.67
C GLU A 51 -2.18 21.86 -11.19
N ALA A 52 -2.97 22.80 -11.71
CA ALA A 52 -3.11 22.97 -13.16
C ALA A 52 -1.88 23.74 -13.67
N VAL A 53 -1.09 23.12 -14.51
CA VAL A 53 0.09 23.74 -15.14
C VAL A 53 -0.16 23.86 -16.64
N THR A 54 -0.09 25.08 -17.16
CA THR A 54 -0.17 25.32 -18.60
C THR A 54 1.18 25.02 -19.25
N LYS A 55 1.20 24.06 -20.19
CA LYS A 55 2.38 23.71 -21.00
C LYS A 55 2.12 24.05 -22.45
N THR A 56 3.14 24.55 -23.14
CA THR A 56 3.05 24.72 -24.60
C THR A 56 3.56 23.45 -25.29
N VAL A 57 2.67 22.74 -25.98
CA VAL A 57 3.00 21.56 -26.79
C VAL A 57 2.64 21.90 -28.23
N ASP A 58 3.60 21.81 -29.15
CA ASP A 58 3.44 22.14 -30.57
C ASP A 58 2.81 23.53 -30.82
N GLY A 59 3.19 24.54 -30.02
CA GLY A 59 2.70 25.91 -30.14
C GLY A 59 1.27 26.12 -29.60
N LYS A 60 0.66 25.13 -28.98
CA LYS A 60 -0.67 25.22 -28.33
C LYS A 60 -0.53 25.13 -26.83
N GLU A 61 -1.27 25.96 -26.12
CA GLU A 61 -1.39 25.86 -24.68
C GLU A 61 -2.25 24.64 -24.30
N VAL A 62 -1.70 23.73 -23.51
CA VAL A 62 -2.38 22.56 -22.96
C VAL A 62 -2.31 22.66 -21.42
N VAL A 63 -3.46 22.59 -20.77
CA VAL A 63 -3.53 22.51 -19.30
C VAL A 63 -3.29 21.05 -18.89
N ASP A 64 -2.20 20.84 -18.15
CA ASP A 64 -1.86 19.53 -17.56
C ASP A 64 -2.06 19.57 -16.04
N SER A 65 -2.26 18.42 -15.42
CA SER A 65 -2.39 18.31 -13.96
C SER A 65 -1.11 17.73 -13.38
N VAL A 66 -0.42 18.51 -12.56
CA VAL A 66 0.73 18.02 -11.77
C VAL A 66 0.22 17.53 -10.42
N TYR A 67 0.48 16.27 -10.13
CA TYR A 67 0.13 15.68 -8.84
C TYR A 67 1.17 16.05 -7.77
N HIS A 68 0.71 16.20 -6.54
CA HIS A 68 1.57 16.36 -5.38
C HIS A 68 2.57 15.20 -5.29
N ARG A 69 3.83 15.53 -5.03
CA ARG A 69 4.92 14.55 -4.86
C ARG A 69 5.70 14.88 -3.60
N ILE A 70 6.21 13.85 -2.93
CA ILE A 70 7.14 14.04 -1.82
C ILE A 70 8.40 14.72 -2.38
N PRO A 71 8.80 15.90 -1.85
CA PRO A 71 9.95 16.64 -2.33
C PRO A 71 11.28 15.97 -1.94
N ASP A 72 12.38 16.53 -2.42
CA ASP A 72 13.69 16.14 -1.95
C ASP A 72 13.87 16.54 -0.47
N PHE A 73 14.51 15.66 0.29
CA PHE A 73 14.82 15.86 1.69
C PHE A 73 16.22 15.35 2.01
N LYS A 74 16.72 15.70 3.20
CA LYS A 74 18.01 15.24 3.70
C LYS A 74 17.92 15.03 5.22
N PHE A 75 17.97 13.76 5.64
CA PHE A 75 17.96 13.35 7.05
C PHE A 75 19.15 12.43 7.35
N VAL A 76 19.30 12.02 8.60
CA VAL A 76 20.35 11.10 9.06
C VAL A 76 19.69 9.81 9.56
N SER A 77 20.16 8.65 9.08
CA SER A 77 19.63 7.36 9.49
C SER A 77 20.14 6.92 10.85
N GLN A 78 19.53 5.86 11.41
CA GLN A 78 20.04 5.15 12.60
C GLN A 78 21.45 4.56 12.41
N TYR A 79 22.01 4.60 11.22
CA TYR A 79 23.38 4.17 10.93
C TYR A 79 24.38 5.34 10.83
N GLY A 80 23.90 6.58 10.97
CA GLY A 80 24.71 7.80 10.88
C GLY A 80 24.95 8.30 9.46
N ASP A 81 24.41 7.64 8.46
CA ASP A 81 24.54 8.07 7.05
C ASP A 81 23.40 9.02 6.66
N THR A 82 23.71 9.88 5.69
CA THR A 82 22.74 10.77 5.09
C THR A 82 21.75 9.96 4.23
N VAL A 83 20.46 10.16 4.49
CA VAL A 83 19.34 9.65 3.69
C VAL A 83 18.70 10.82 2.96
N THR A 84 18.60 10.68 1.65
CA THR A 84 17.89 11.64 0.79
C THR A 84 16.77 10.94 0.06
N ALA A 85 15.88 11.70 -0.60
CA ALA A 85 14.82 11.12 -1.41
C ALA A 85 15.33 10.14 -2.49
N ARG A 86 16.60 10.24 -2.89
CA ARG A 86 17.23 9.29 -3.83
C ARG A 86 17.38 7.87 -3.28
N ALA A 87 17.44 7.70 -1.96
CA ALA A 87 17.48 6.36 -1.35
C ALA A 87 16.18 5.57 -1.62
N LEU A 88 15.11 6.28 -1.97
CA LEU A 88 13.78 5.73 -2.26
C LEU A 88 13.47 5.70 -3.77
N ASP A 89 14.42 6.04 -4.64
CA ASP A 89 14.20 6.01 -6.08
C ASP A 89 13.89 4.57 -6.55
N ASN A 90 12.88 4.46 -7.40
CA ASN A 90 12.38 3.19 -7.93
C ASN A 90 11.84 2.22 -6.85
N LYS A 91 11.45 2.72 -5.69
CA LYS A 91 10.87 1.91 -4.61
C LYS A 91 9.48 2.41 -4.25
N ILE A 92 8.62 1.50 -3.85
CA ILE A 92 7.46 1.86 -3.05
C ILE A 92 7.89 1.90 -1.58
N TYR A 93 7.33 2.82 -0.82
CA TYR A 93 7.67 2.85 0.60
C TYR A 93 6.50 3.26 1.47
N VAL A 94 6.59 2.88 2.74
CA VAL A 94 5.67 3.31 3.79
C VAL A 94 6.41 4.30 4.68
N ALA A 95 5.85 5.50 4.82
CA ALA A 95 6.33 6.51 5.76
C ALA A 95 5.46 6.55 7.01
N ASP A 96 6.07 6.81 8.17
CA ASP A 96 5.40 7.13 9.42
C ASP A 96 6.18 8.14 10.25
N PHE A 97 5.50 8.72 11.23
CA PHE A 97 6.04 9.69 12.16
C PHE A 97 5.88 9.16 13.59
N PHE A 98 6.94 9.19 14.38
CA PHE A 98 6.99 8.58 15.71
C PHE A 98 7.99 9.29 16.61
N PHE A 99 8.08 8.89 17.88
CA PHE A 99 9.20 9.15 18.75
C PHE A 99 9.41 7.99 19.73
N THR A 100 10.66 7.76 20.15
CA THR A 100 11.03 6.54 20.87
C THR A 100 10.41 6.45 22.25
N THR A 101 10.17 7.59 22.91
CA THR A 101 9.61 7.68 24.27
C THR A 101 8.08 7.76 24.31
N CYS A 102 7.39 7.66 23.19
CA CYS A 102 5.92 7.72 23.11
C CYS A 102 5.26 6.61 23.95
N PRO A 103 4.45 6.96 24.97
CA PRO A 103 3.86 5.96 25.86
C PRO A 103 2.52 5.39 25.35
N THR A 104 1.97 5.90 24.26
CA THR A 104 0.59 5.65 23.85
C THR A 104 0.45 4.84 22.57
N ILE A 105 0.44 5.50 21.41
CA ILE A 105 0.12 4.84 20.14
C ILE A 105 1.34 4.22 19.45
N CYS A 106 2.56 4.77 19.63
CA CYS A 106 3.75 4.29 18.93
C CYS A 106 4.07 2.82 19.16
N PRO A 107 3.93 2.24 20.36
CA PRO A 107 4.15 0.79 20.54
C PRO A 107 3.23 -0.05 19.65
N LYS A 108 1.95 0.35 19.53
CA LYS A 108 1.00 -0.33 18.63
C LYS A 108 1.41 -0.16 17.18
N MET A 109 1.71 1.08 16.76
CA MET A 109 2.16 1.37 15.39
C MET A 109 3.41 0.58 15.03
N LYS A 110 4.41 0.52 15.92
CA LYS A 110 5.65 -0.22 15.66
C LYS A 110 5.42 -1.73 15.55
N THR A 111 4.54 -2.28 16.38
CA THR A 111 4.10 -3.69 16.24
C THR A 111 3.45 -3.93 14.88
N GLN A 112 2.58 -3.04 14.44
CA GLN A 112 1.90 -3.16 13.16
C GLN A 112 2.87 -2.95 11.97
N LEU A 113 3.74 -1.96 12.04
CA LEU A 113 4.72 -1.70 10.97
C LEU A 113 5.75 -2.85 10.88
N LYS A 114 6.06 -3.51 12.00
CA LYS A 114 6.87 -4.73 12.04
C LYS A 114 6.25 -5.86 11.20
N ARG A 115 4.91 -6.01 11.22
CA ARG A 115 4.21 -6.98 10.36
C ARG A 115 4.41 -6.66 8.87
N VAL A 116 4.38 -5.37 8.51
CA VAL A 116 4.66 -4.93 7.13
C VAL A 116 6.11 -5.26 6.76
N TYR A 117 7.06 -4.91 7.64
CA TYR A 117 8.47 -5.23 7.44
C TYR A 117 8.69 -6.73 7.24
N ASP A 118 8.14 -7.58 8.10
CA ASP A 118 8.32 -9.03 8.03
C ASP A 118 7.74 -9.63 6.76
N LYS A 119 6.58 -9.13 6.32
CA LYS A 119 5.93 -9.58 5.08
C LYS A 119 6.76 -9.26 3.83
N PHE A 120 7.35 -8.07 3.78
CA PHE A 120 8.07 -7.61 2.59
C PHE A 120 9.60 -7.69 2.73
N LYS A 121 10.09 -8.31 3.81
CA LYS A 121 11.52 -8.44 4.06
C LYS A 121 12.25 -9.10 2.90
N GLY A 122 13.34 -8.47 2.44
CA GLY A 122 14.15 -8.92 1.32
C GLY A 122 13.58 -8.55 -0.05
N ASN A 123 12.40 -7.89 -0.14
CA ASN A 123 11.93 -7.35 -1.40
C ASN A 123 12.69 -6.04 -1.70
N PRO A 124 13.50 -5.97 -2.78
CA PRO A 124 14.31 -4.79 -3.09
C PRO A 124 13.51 -3.57 -3.52
N ASP A 125 12.24 -3.75 -3.93
CA ASP A 125 11.36 -2.68 -4.38
C ASP A 125 10.58 -2.01 -3.22
N VAL A 126 10.76 -2.49 -1.98
CA VAL A 126 10.00 -2.02 -0.80
C VAL A 126 10.93 -1.45 0.26
N MET A 127 10.59 -0.28 0.78
CA MET A 127 11.25 0.31 1.95
C MET A 127 10.23 0.80 2.99
N LEU A 128 10.70 0.96 4.23
CA LEU A 128 10.02 1.63 5.32
C LEU A 128 10.87 2.81 5.78
N LEU A 129 10.23 3.96 6.03
CA LEU A 129 10.90 5.19 6.44
C LEU A 129 10.15 5.82 7.61
N SER A 130 10.71 5.69 8.82
CA SER A 130 10.16 6.25 10.04
C SER A 130 10.90 7.53 10.42
N HIS A 131 10.17 8.66 10.45
CA HIS A 131 10.71 9.95 10.85
C HIS A 131 10.47 10.16 12.35
N THR A 132 11.52 10.44 13.13
CA THR A 132 11.27 10.90 14.51
C THR A 132 10.75 12.33 14.51
N ILE A 133 9.81 12.63 15.39
CA ILE A 133 9.34 14.00 15.65
C ILE A 133 9.92 14.60 16.92
N ASP A 134 10.80 13.86 17.61
CA ASP A 134 11.56 14.31 18.77
C ASP A 134 13.08 14.16 18.54
N PRO A 135 13.66 14.90 17.59
CA PRO A 135 15.07 14.74 17.21
C PRO A 135 16.05 15.14 18.31
N GLU A 136 15.62 15.90 19.32
CA GLU A 136 16.46 16.27 20.46
C GLU A 136 16.73 15.07 21.37
N HIS A 137 15.75 14.19 21.55
CA HIS A 137 15.90 12.95 22.30
C HIS A 137 16.40 11.81 21.39
N ASP A 138 15.84 11.68 20.24
CA ASP A 138 16.05 10.56 19.32
C ASP A 138 17.31 10.75 18.47
N SER A 139 18.47 10.72 19.13
CA SER A 139 19.77 10.73 18.48
C SER A 139 19.96 9.47 17.60
N VAL A 140 20.98 9.49 16.73
CA VAL A 140 21.37 8.33 15.91
C VAL A 140 21.57 7.06 16.76
N ALA A 141 22.19 7.20 17.93
CA ALA A 141 22.42 6.07 18.84
C ALA A 141 21.11 5.52 19.42
N VAL A 142 20.19 6.40 19.83
CA VAL A 142 18.86 6.02 20.34
C VAL A 142 18.05 5.34 19.26
N LEU A 143 18.02 5.89 18.05
CA LEU A 143 17.33 5.28 16.91
C LEU A 143 17.92 3.91 16.53
N LYS A 144 19.26 3.75 16.66
CA LYS A 144 19.93 2.46 16.41
C LYS A 144 19.53 1.41 17.43
N GLU A 145 19.50 1.77 18.71
CA GLU A 145 19.05 0.88 19.78
C GLU A 145 17.58 0.49 19.58
N PHE A 146 16.73 1.47 19.30
CA PHE A 146 15.30 1.27 19.03
C PHE A 146 15.07 0.30 17.85
N ALA A 147 15.74 0.52 16.71
CA ALA A 147 15.68 -0.37 15.55
C ALA A 147 16.13 -1.79 15.90
N THR A 148 17.21 -1.92 16.67
CA THR A 148 17.74 -3.23 17.12
C THR A 148 16.74 -3.95 18.02
N GLY A 149 16.08 -3.22 18.94
CA GLY A 149 15.02 -3.76 19.80
C GLY A 149 13.81 -4.27 19.02
N LEU A 150 13.52 -3.71 17.83
CA LEU A 150 12.50 -4.18 16.91
C LEU A 150 12.98 -5.36 16.03
N GLY A 151 14.24 -5.78 16.12
CA GLY A 151 14.82 -6.81 15.25
C GLY A 151 15.10 -6.33 13.83
N VAL A 152 15.23 -5.03 13.62
CA VAL A 152 15.59 -4.43 12.32
C VAL A 152 17.10 -4.34 12.25
N THR A 153 17.70 -5.15 11.36
CA THR A 153 19.16 -5.28 11.21
C THR A 153 19.66 -4.94 9.82
N ASP A 154 18.76 -4.63 8.90
CA ASP A 154 19.06 -4.28 7.51
C ASP A 154 18.67 -2.83 7.19
N ARG A 155 18.82 -2.43 5.92
CA ARG A 155 18.54 -1.08 5.46
C ARG A 155 17.15 -0.94 4.80
N GLN A 156 16.32 -1.94 4.90
CA GLN A 156 14.98 -1.90 4.33
C GLN A 156 14.03 -1.08 5.19
N TRP A 157 14.31 -0.95 6.49
CA TRP A 157 13.59 -0.05 7.39
C TRP A 157 14.56 0.98 7.98
N LEU A 158 14.43 2.22 7.54
CA LEU A 158 15.22 3.34 8.02
C LEU A 158 14.44 4.16 9.05
N PHE A 159 15.11 4.47 10.14
CA PHE A 159 14.67 5.42 11.16
C PHE A 159 15.52 6.67 11.00
N VAL A 160 14.90 7.81 10.74
CA VAL A 160 15.63 9.03 10.41
C VAL A 160 15.36 10.15 11.40
N THR A 161 16.40 10.96 11.63
CA THR A 161 16.39 12.17 12.44
C THR A 161 17.02 13.32 11.66
N GLY A 162 16.82 14.56 12.09
CA GLY A 162 17.36 15.76 11.45
C GLY A 162 16.89 17.04 12.13
N PRO A 163 17.03 18.21 11.48
CA PRO A 163 16.46 19.44 12.01
C PRO A 163 14.95 19.29 12.24
N ARG A 164 14.50 19.74 13.41
CA ARG A 164 13.09 19.62 13.81
C ARG A 164 12.16 20.26 12.79
N GLU A 165 12.49 21.46 12.35
CA GLU A 165 11.71 22.23 11.40
C GLU A 165 11.51 21.45 10.09
N ASP A 166 12.57 20.85 9.56
CA ASP A 166 12.54 20.09 8.31
C ASP A 166 11.64 18.85 8.44
N ILE A 167 11.68 18.18 9.61
CA ILE A 167 10.85 16.99 9.90
C ILE A 167 9.37 17.38 9.98
N TYR A 168 9.06 18.48 10.66
CA TYR A 168 7.66 18.94 10.79
C TYR A 168 7.15 19.47 9.45
N GLU A 169 7.97 20.21 8.71
CA GLU A 169 7.61 20.73 7.39
C GLU A 169 7.28 19.61 6.41
N ILE A 170 8.13 18.58 6.30
CA ILE A 170 7.86 17.46 5.40
C ILE A 170 6.65 16.66 5.85
N GLY A 171 6.44 16.49 7.17
CA GLY A 171 5.27 15.79 7.71
C GLY A 171 3.97 16.49 7.35
N GLN A 172 3.88 17.79 7.64
CA GLN A 172 2.66 18.57 7.46
C GLN A 172 2.37 18.88 5.99
N ASN A 173 3.39 19.37 5.27
CA ASN A 173 3.20 19.93 3.92
C ASN A 173 3.32 18.87 2.82
N SER A 174 4.08 17.78 3.08
CA SER A 174 4.35 16.78 2.05
C SER A 174 3.63 15.47 2.30
N TYR A 175 3.70 14.90 3.50
CA TYR A 175 2.99 13.67 3.86
C TYR A 175 1.56 13.91 4.34
N MET A 176 1.16 15.18 4.53
CA MET A 176 -0.19 15.58 4.97
C MET A 176 -0.60 14.94 6.30
N VAL A 177 0.35 14.75 7.19
CA VAL A 177 0.11 14.20 8.51
C VAL A 177 0.15 15.30 9.57
N THR A 178 -0.67 15.17 10.60
CA THR A 178 -0.57 16.05 11.76
C THR A 178 0.65 15.63 12.57
N ALA A 179 1.63 16.53 12.67
CA ALA A 179 2.73 16.46 13.61
C ALA A 179 2.84 17.86 14.24
N GLN A 180 2.55 17.99 15.51
CA GLN A 180 2.60 19.28 16.21
C GLN A 180 2.93 19.10 17.68
N GLU A 181 3.57 20.11 18.26
CA GLU A 181 3.75 20.18 19.70
C GLU A 181 2.41 20.45 20.38
N ASP A 182 2.14 19.69 21.42
CA ASP A 182 1.03 19.91 22.34
C ASP A 182 1.46 19.50 23.74
N GLN A 183 1.80 20.49 24.57
CA GLN A 183 2.28 20.26 25.94
C GLN A 183 1.24 19.54 26.82
N SER A 184 -0.03 19.51 26.41
CA SER A 184 -1.08 18.77 27.10
C SER A 184 -1.14 17.30 26.70
N ALA A 185 -0.52 16.92 25.57
CA ALA A 185 -0.48 15.56 25.10
C ALA A 185 0.57 14.72 25.85
N PRO A 186 0.32 13.41 26.06
CA PRO A 186 1.31 12.50 26.62
C PRO A 186 2.57 12.47 25.73
N GLY A 187 3.71 12.92 26.30
CA GLY A 187 4.97 13.05 25.55
C GLY A 187 5.16 14.39 24.85
N GLY A 188 4.25 15.38 25.04
CA GLY A 188 4.43 16.74 24.54
C GLY A 188 4.22 16.95 23.05
N VAL A 189 3.80 15.91 22.32
CA VAL A 189 3.63 15.95 20.86
C VAL A 189 2.40 15.14 20.45
N VAL A 190 1.62 15.68 19.50
CA VAL A 190 0.55 14.96 18.81
C VAL A 190 1.03 14.58 17.42
N HIS A 191 0.91 13.30 17.09
CA HIS A 191 1.09 12.83 15.73
C HIS A 191 -0.07 11.92 15.32
N SER A 192 -0.38 11.93 14.03
CA SER A 192 -1.38 11.00 13.50
C SER A 192 -0.83 9.57 13.54
N GLY A 193 -1.66 8.60 13.91
CA GLY A 193 -1.33 7.19 13.84
C GLY A 193 -1.26 6.64 12.41
N ALA A 194 -0.99 7.49 11.42
CA ALA A 194 -1.09 7.18 10.01
C ALA A 194 0.16 6.51 9.46
N PHE A 195 -0.05 5.52 8.59
CA PHE A 195 0.95 5.01 7.65
C PHE A 195 0.64 5.52 6.24
N ILE A 196 1.64 6.08 5.58
CA ILE A 196 1.51 6.70 4.28
C ILE A 196 2.20 5.82 3.23
N LEU A 197 1.44 5.29 2.27
CA LEU A 197 1.97 4.52 1.15
C LEU A 197 2.34 5.45 0.00
N VAL A 198 3.59 5.35 -0.46
CA VAL A 198 4.15 6.18 -1.53
C VAL A 198 4.67 5.29 -2.65
N ASP A 199 4.43 5.68 -3.90
CA ASP A 199 4.87 4.95 -5.09
C ASP A 199 6.29 5.32 -5.55
N LYS A 200 6.73 4.68 -6.64
CA LYS A 200 8.07 4.89 -7.25
C LYS A 200 8.25 6.31 -7.81
N GLU A 201 7.16 6.98 -8.15
CA GLU A 201 7.11 8.37 -8.63
C GLU A 201 6.98 9.39 -7.49
N LYS A 202 7.00 8.91 -6.23
CA LYS A 202 6.87 9.73 -5.00
C LYS A 202 5.47 10.33 -4.81
N HIS A 203 4.42 9.73 -5.37
CA HIS A 203 3.04 10.11 -5.11
C HIS A 203 2.46 9.33 -3.93
N ILE A 204 1.65 9.99 -3.11
CA ILE A 204 0.88 9.31 -2.06
C ILE A 204 -0.23 8.49 -2.71
N ARG A 205 -0.28 7.19 -2.40
CA ARG A 205 -1.26 6.24 -2.96
C ARG A 205 -2.26 5.74 -1.91
N GLY A 206 -2.00 6.02 -0.64
CA GLY A 206 -2.91 5.68 0.45
C GLY A 206 -2.44 6.20 1.79
N VAL A 207 -3.40 6.39 2.70
CA VAL A 207 -3.19 6.74 4.10
C VAL A 207 -3.99 5.76 4.94
N TYR A 208 -3.36 5.11 5.91
CA TYR A 208 -3.93 3.98 6.66
C TYR A 208 -3.79 4.20 8.15
N ASP A 209 -4.76 3.73 8.92
CA ASP A 209 -4.63 3.71 10.38
C ASP A 209 -3.59 2.65 10.79
N GLY A 210 -2.41 3.12 11.21
CA GLY A 210 -1.28 2.29 11.66
C GLY A 210 -1.47 1.71 13.06
N THR A 211 -2.54 2.06 13.77
CA THR A 211 -2.83 1.58 15.12
C THR A 211 -3.72 0.32 15.13
N THR A 212 -4.32 -0.02 13.98
CA THR A 212 -5.26 -1.13 13.83
C THR A 212 -4.76 -2.22 12.90
N GLU A 213 -5.15 -3.46 13.16
CA GLU A 213 -4.85 -4.58 12.27
C GLU A 213 -5.54 -4.44 10.91
N GLU A 214 -6.78 -3.95 10.91
CA GLU A 214 -7.57 -3.76 9.69
C GLU A 214 -6.89 -2.75 8.75
N GLY A 215 -6.50 -1.58 9.27
CA GLY A 215 -5.79 -0.56 8.50
C GLY A 215 -4.49 -1.08 7.90
N VAL A 216 -3.72 -1.85 8.68
CA VAL A 216 -2.44 -2.41 8.22
C VAL A 216 -2.62 -3.59 7.27
N ASN A 217 -3.65 -4.41 7.44
CA ASN A 217 -3.98 -5.45 6.46
C ASN A 217 -4.36 -4.83 5.11
N LYS A 218 -5.12 -3.72 5.12
CA LYS A 218 -5.44 -2.96 3.91
C LYS A 218 -4.18 -2.36 3.28
N LEU A 219 -3.30 -1.73 4.07
CA LEU A 219 -2.01 -1.24 3.60
C LEU A 219 -1.22 -2.33 2.88
N MET A 220 -1.06 -3.51 3.50
CA MET A 220 -0.30 -4.62 2.91
C MET A 220 -0.91 -5.14 1.61
N ALA A 221 -2.25 -5.18 1.51
CA ALA A 221 -2.94 -5.56 0.28
C ALA A 221 -2.73 -4.53 -0.85
N ASP A 222 -2.79 -3.24 -0.50
CA ASP A 222 -2.56 -2.14 -1.44
C ASP A 222 -1.08 -2.05 -1.86
N MET A 223 -0.12 -2.39 -0.98
CA MET A 223 1.29 -2.55 -1.35
C MET A 223 1.50 -3.67 -2.39
N ASP A 224 0.88 -4.83 -2.18
CA ASP A 224 0.94 -5.93 -3.16
C ASP A 224 0.36 -5.50 -4.52
N LYS A 225 -0.71 -4.70 -4.51
CA LYS A 225 -1.34 -4.15 -5.71
C LYS A 225 -0.40 -3.16 -6.41
N LEU A 226 0.19 -2.24 -5.67
CA LEU A 226 1.10 -1.23 -6.19
C LEU A 226 2.38 -1.84 -6.79
N LEU A 227 2.89 -2.93 -6.18
CA LEU A 227 4.00 -3.69 -6.74
C LEU A 227 3.65 -4.30 -8.10
N ARG A 228 2.43 -4.81 -8.28
CA ARG A 228 1.97 -5.32 -9.59
C ARG A 228 1.78 -4.20 -10.61
N GLU A 229 1.22 -3.05 -10.21
CA GLU A 229 1.08 -1.87 -11.09
C GLU A 229 2.43 -1.41 -11.64
N SER A 230 3.50 -1.50 -10.85
CA SER A 230 4.83 -1.05 -11.23
C SER A 230 5.60 -2.01 -12.13
N GLN A 231 5.07 -3.22 -12.40
CA GLN A 231 5.67 -4.25 -13.28
C GLN A 231 5.00 -4.29 -14.66
N SER A 232 3.86 -3.61 -14.83
CA SER A 232 3.07 -3.55 -16.06
C SER A 232 3.44 -2.31 -16.88
#